data_347d18eb1b5b5bd1f7e8e79940d3d18f
#
_entry.id   347d18eb1b5b5bd1f7e8e79940d3d18f
#
_cell.length_a   1.000
_cell.length_b   1.000
_cell.length_c   1.000
_cell.angle_alpha   90.00
_cell.angle_beta   90.00
_cell.angle_gamma   90.00
#
_symmetry.space_group_name_H-M   'P 1'
#
loop_
_entity.id
_entity.type
_entity.pdbx_description
1 polymer ?
#
loop_
_entity_poly.entity_id
_entity_poly.type
_entity_poly.pdbx_seq_one_letter_code
_entity_poly.pdbx_strand_id
1 'polypeptide(L)'
;MLEELKQKVLEANLLLPQHGLVTFTWGNVSEIDREKEIVAIKPSGVEYSKMTAEDIVLVDLEGNILEGELRPSSDVDTHLEFYRNWPGIGGVVHTHSTWATGFAQAGKDIIALGTTQADYFDGAVPCTRFMTDEEIKGSYELETGKVIVEEFQKREIDPERVPGALVHSHGPVSYTHLRAH
;
A
#
# COMPACT_ATOMS: atom_id res chain seq x y z
N MET A 1 -6.52 11.50 18.98
CA MET A 1 -6.60 11.71 17.51
C MET A 1 -5.41 11.06 16.81
N LEU A 2 -4.14 11.46 17.01
CA LEU A 2 -2.99 10.75 16.41
C LEU A 2 -2.79 9.37 17.04
N GLU A 3 -2.99 9.22 18.33
CA GLU A 3 -2.99 7.92 19.02
C GLU A 3 -4.06 6.98 18.47
N GLU A 4 -5.23 7.51 18.14
CA GLU A 4 -6.29 6.73 17.52
C GLU A 4 -5.91 6.27 16.10
N LEU A 5 -5.25 7.14 15.32
CA LEU A 5 -4.71 6.78 14.00
C LEU A 5 -3.65 5.68 14.11
N LYS A 6 -2.71 5.81 15.05
CA LYS A 6 -1.68 4.79 15.32
C LYS A 6 -2.31 3.46 15.71
N GLN A 7 -3.33 3.49 16.57
CA GLN A 7 -4.05 2.28 17.01
C GLN A 7 -4.75 1.58 15.84
N LYS A 8 -5.44 2.32 14.97
CA LYS A 8 -6.10 1.78 13.77
C LYS A 8 -5.08 1.13 12.83
N VAL A 9 -3.95 1.80 12.59
CA VAL A 9 -2.89 1.28 11.73
C VAL A 9 -2.26 0.03 12.34
N LEU A 10 -2.04 -0.02 13.64
CA LEU A 10 -1.60 -1.23 14.34
C LEU A 10 -2.58 -2.38 14.11
N GLU A 11 -3.87 -2.17 14.40
CA GLU A 11 -4.90 -3.20 14.26
C GLU A 11 -4.97 -3.74 12.82
N ALA A 12 -4.95 -2.85 11.84
CA ALA A 12 -4.95 -3.24 10.42
C ALA A 12 -3.70 -4.06 10.05
N ASN A 13 -2.53 -3.69 10.55
CA ASN A 13 -1.31 -4.47 10.34
C ASN A 13 -1.39 -5.86 10.98
N LEU A 14 -1.94 -5.97 12.19
CA LEU A 14 -2.07 -7.26 12.90
C LEU A 14 -3.05 -8.23 12.21
N LEU A 15 -3.97 -7.73 11.39
CA LEU A 15 -4.85 -8.57 10.57
C LEU A 15 -4.09 -9.28 9.44
N LEU A 16 -2.99 -8.72 8.93
CA LEU A 16 -2.26 -9.31 7.80
C LEU A 16 -1.76 -10.74 8.10
N PRO A 17 -1.03 -11.01 9.19
CA PRO A 17 -0.63 -12.37 9.53
C PRO A 17 -1.80 -13.26 9.93
N GLN A 18 -2.86 -12.72 10.55
CA GLN A 18 -4.05 -13.48 10.91
C GLN A 18 -4.77 -14.05 9.68
N HIS A 19 -4.76 -13.31 8.56
CA HIS A 19 -5.34 -13.74 7.30
C HIS A 19 -4.34 -14.45 6.37
N GLY A 20 -3.11 -14.70 6.80
CA GLY A 20 -2.09 -15.38 5.98
C GLY A 20 -1.64 -14.58 4.76
N LEU A 21 -1.72 -13.25 4.82
CA LEU A 21 -1.39 -12.34 3.71
C LEU A 21 0.09 -11.95 3.67
N VAL A 22 0.83 -12.22 4.74
CA VAL A 22 2.24 -11.85 4.90
C VAL A 22 3.05 -12.97 5.53
N THR A 23 4.37 -12.93 5.29
CA THR A 23 5.36 -13.83 5.87
C THR A 23 6.41 -13.01 6.61
N PHE A 24 6.88 -13.48 7.77
CA PHE A 24 7.84 -12.77 8.64
C PHE A 24 7.35 -11.36 9.00
N THR A 25 8.16 -10.34 8.70
CA THR A 25 7.87 -8.91 8.95
C THR A 25 7.44 -8.17 7.69
N TRP A 26 7.31 -8.90 6.57
CA TRP A 26 6.98 -8.32 5.26
C TRP A 26 5.52 -7.86 5.21
N GLY A 27 5.27 -6.94 4.29
CA GLY A 27 3.97 -6.29 4.17
C GLY A 27 3.75 -5.22 5.24
N ASN A 28 2.81 -4.34 4.96
CA ASN A 28 2.52 -3.21 5.84
C ASN A 28 1.20 -2.55 5.46
N VAL A 29 0.67 -1.80 6.41
CA VAL A 29 -0.50 -0.93 6.25
C VAL A 29 -0.13 0.46 6.71
N SER A 30 -0.65 1.47 6.01
CA SER A 30 -0.66 2.86 6.45
C SER A 30 -2.06 3.46 6.33
N GLU A 31 -2.31 4.54 7.07
CA GLU A 31 -3.51 5.38 6.98
C GLU A 31 -3.10 6.85 7.08
N ILE A 32 -3.82 7.73 6.37
CA ILE A 32 -3.59 9.16 6.36
C ILE A 32 -4.69 9.92 7.12
N ASP A 33 -4.27 10.83 7.99
CA ASP A 33 -5.11 11.95 8.46
C ASP A 33 -4.99 13.10 7.43
N ARG A 34 -6.00 13.24 6.57
CA ARG A 34 -6.00 14.22 5.48
C ARG A 34 -6.07 15.67 5.96
N GLU A 35 -6.67 15.91 7.12
CA GLU A 35 -6.77 17.28 7.68
C GLU A 35 -5.40 17.80 8.13
N LYS A 36 -4.56 16.90 8.61
CA LYS A 36 -3.22 17.21 9.10
C LYS A 36 -2.10 16.89 8.11
N GLU A 37 -2.44 16.16 7.03
CA GLU A 37 -1.46 15.62 6.07
C GLU A 37 -0.42 14.73 6.76
N ILE A 38 -0.86 13.92 7.75
CA ILE A 38 -0.01 13.00 8.52
C ILE A 38 -0.36 11.57 8.17
N VAL A 39 0.65 10.78 7.83
CA VAL A 39 0.54 9.36 7.54
C VAL A 39 1.12 8.56 8.70
N ALA A 40 0.33 7.61 9.22
CA ALA A 40 0.81 6.60 10.15
C ALA A 40 1.15 5.32 9.38
N ILE A 41 2.31 4.75 9.65
CA ILE A 41 2.80 3.55 8.95
C ILE A 41 3.53 2.60 9.89
N LYS A 42 3.46 1.30 9.58
CA LYS A 42 4.20 0.24 10.26
C LYS A 42 5.72 0.52 10.23
N PRO A 43 6.43 0.30 11.35
CA PRO A 43 7.89 0.36 11.38
C PRO A 43 8.52 -0.79 10.58
N SER A 44 9.70 -0.56 10.03
CA SER A 44 10.50 -1.56 9.31
C SER A 44 11.03 -2.63 10.26
N GLY A 45 10.93 -3.90 9.88
CA GLY A 45 11.60 -5.02 10.56
C GLY A 45 11.03 -5.42 11.92
N VAL A 46 9.97 -4.78 12.41
CA VAL A 46 9.33 -5.15 13.68
C VAL A 46 8.40 -6.34 13.47
N GLU A 47 8.55 -7.36 14.32
CA GLU A 47 7.68 -8.54 14.30
C GLU A 47 6.25 -8.16 14.69
N TYR A 48 5.27 -8.66 13.95
CA TYR A 48 3.84 -8.38 14.20
C TYR A 48 3.40 -8.70 15.63
N SER A 49 3.92 -9.80 16.21
CA SER A 49 3.59 -10.25 17.57
C SER A 49 4.13 -9.36 18.68
N LYS A 50 5.07 -8.48 18.38
CA LYS A 50 5.71 -7.57 19.33
C LYS A 50 5.35 -6.11 19.11
N MET A 51 4.70 -5.81 17.99
CA MET A 51 4.38 -4.45 17.59
C MET A 51 3.27 -3.86 18.46
N THR A 52 3.48 -2.62 18.87
CA THR A 52 2.53 -1.82 19.65
C THR A 52 2.17 -0.53 18.90
N ALA A 53 1.16 0.21 19.38
CA ALA A 53 0.81 1.49 18.79
C ALA A 53 1.93 2.54 18.92
N GLU A 54 2.76 2.44 19.94
CA GLU A 54 3.91 3.32 20.16
C GLU A 54 4.99 3.14 19.08
N ASP A 55 5.08 1.94 18.48
CA ASP A 55 6.03 1.64 17.41
C ASP A 55 5.60 2.23 16.06
N ILE A 56 4.33 2.55 15.87
CA ILE A 56 3.81 3.14 14.63
C ILE A 56 4.43 4.52 14.40
N VAL A 57 5.03 4.70 13.22
CA VAL A 57 5.74 5.93 12.86
C VAL A 57 4.80 6.88 12.15
N LEU A 58 4.87 8.17 12.52
CA LEU A 58 4.15 9.24 11.84
C LEU A 58 5.09 10.01 10.91
N VAL A 59 4.68 10.18 9.66
CA VAL A 59 5.44 10.93 8.66
C VAL A 59 4.55 11.98 7.98
N ASP A 60 5.17 13.04 7.45
CA ASP A 60 4.47 13.96 6.55
C ASP A 60 4.40 13.41 5.12
N LEU A 61 3.76 14.15 4.21
CA LEU A 61 3.67 13.76 2.80
C LEU A 61 5.02 13.83 2.06
N GLU A 62 6.04 14.48 2.60
CA GLU A 62 7.41 14.53 2.09
C GLU A 62 8.26 13.36 2.59
N GLY A 63 7.73 12.56 3.56
CA GLY A 63 8.43 11.42 4.15
C GLY A 63 9.30 11.78 5.37
N ASN A 64 9.20 13.01 5.88
CA ASN A 64 9.89 13.39 7.11
C ASN A 64 9.19 12.75 8.31
N ILE A 65 9.98 12.18 9.23
CA ILE A 65 9.45 11.62 10.48
C ILE A 65 9.03 12.74 11.39
N LEU A 66 7.74 12.75 11.75
CA LEU A 66 7.16 13.71 12.70
C LEU A 66 7.13 13.16 14.12
N GLU A 67 6.90 11.83 14.26
CA GLU A 67 6.86 11.15 15.54
C GLU A 67 7.27 9.67 15.36
N GLY A 68 7.99 9.13 16.35
CA GLY A 68 8.49 7.76 16.39
C GLY A 68 10.01 7.70 16.38
N GLU A 69 10.56 6.68 17.07
CA GLU A 69 12.02 6.45 17.16
C GLU A 69 12.48 5.40 16.15
N LEU A 70 11.54 4.64 15.58
CA LEU A 70 11.82 3.56 14.65
C LEU A 70 11.84 4.08 13.21
N ARG A 71 12.55 3.35 12.35
CA ARG A 71 12.52 3.60 10.91
C ARG A 71 11.16 3.18 10.35
N PRO A 72 10.46 4.02 9.56
CA PRO A 72 9.23 3.61 8.87
C PRO A 72 9.50 2.45 7.92
N SER A 73 8.44 1.76 7.50
CA SER A 73 8.53 0.74 6.44
C SER A 73 9.31 1.27 5.24
N SER A 74 10.11 0.42 4.60
CA SER A 74 10.78 0.77 3.33
C SER A 74 9.79 1.22 2.27
N ASP A 75 8.57 0.69 2.29
CA ASP A 75 7.53 0.99 1.31
C ASP A 75 6.85 2.36 1.53
N VAL A 76 7.29 3.15 2.53
CA VAL A 76 6.68 4.44 2.85
C VAL A 76 6.56 5.35 1.62
N ASP A 77 7.60 5.43 0.78
CA ASP A 77 7.58 6.27 -0.42
C ASP A 77 6.54 5.82 -1.44
N THR A 78 6.31 4.50 -1.58
CA THR A 78 5.24 3.95 -2.42
C THR A 78 3.87 4.41 -1.92
N HIS A 79 3.62 4.33 -0.60
CA HIS A 79 2.37 4.76 0.01
C HIS A 79 2.14 6.26 -0.13
N LEU A 80 3.18 7.07 0.12
CA LEU A 80 3.12 8.52 -0.01
C LEU A 80 2.80 8.95 -1.45
N GLU A 81 3.33 8.24 -2.45
CA GLU A 81 3.03 8.52 -3.86
C GLU A 81 1.53 8.39 -4.15
N PHE A 82 0.85 7.42 -3.56
CA PHE A 82 -0.61 7.29 -3.70
C PHE A 82 -1.36 8.40 -2.99
N TYR A 83 -0.96 8.74 -1.77
CA TYR A 83 -1.60 9.83 -1.02
C TYR A 83 -1.46 11.19 -1.71
N ARG A 84 -0.34 11.45 -2.39
CA ARG A 84 -0.11 12.66 -3.17
C ARG A 84 -0.96 12.72 -4.45
N ASN A 85 -1.08 11.61 -5.16
CA ASN A 85 -1.73 11.57 -6.47
C ASN A 85 -3.23 11.30 -6.39
N TRP A 86 -3.71 10.64 -5.33
CA TRP A 86 -5.10 10.19 -5.18
C TRP A 86 -5.70 10.69 -3.86
N PRO A 87 -6.27 11.91 -3.85
CA PRO A 87 -6.78 12.53 -2.62
C PRO A 87 -7.94 11.79 -1.96
N GLY A 88 -8.68 10.96 -2.71
CA GLY A 88 -9.76 10.13 -2.20
C GLY A 88 -9.31 8.88 -1.42
N ILE A 89 -8.01 8.55 -1.40
CA ILE A 89 -7.49 7.36 -0.73
C ILE A 89 -7.18 7.66 0.73
N GLY A 90 -7.65 6.79 1.64
CA GLY A 90 -7.46 6.91 3.09
C GLY A 90 -6.42 5.96 3.67
N GLY A 91 -6.29 4.76 3.10
CA GLY A 91 -5.34 3.76 3.58
C GLY A 91 -4.72 2.96 2.45
N VAL A 92 -3.50 2.48 2.65
CA VAL A 92 -2.74 1.66 1.68
C VAL A 92 -2.24 0.40 2.36
N VAL A 93 -2.32 -0.71 1.65
CA VAL A 93 -1.88 -2.04 2.10
C VAL A 93 -0.98 -2.66 1.04
N HIS A 94 0.24 -3.02 1.43
CA HIS A 94 1.13 -3.87 0.63
C HIS A 94 1.25 -5.25 1.26
N THR A 95 1.17 -6.29 0.44
CA THR A 95 1.32 -7.68 0.88
C THR A 95 2.09 -8.50 -0.15
N HIS A 96 2.45 -9.73 0.24
CA HIS A 96 2.92 -10.76 -0.69
C HIS A 96 1.96 -11.95 -0.68
N SER A 97 0.65 -11.68 -0.74
CA SER A 97 -0.36 -12.74 -0.78
C SER A 97 -0.11 -13.67 -1.97
N THR A 98 -0.16 -14.98 -1.72
CA THR A 98 0.36 -16.01 -2.65
C THR A 98 -0.18 -15.89 -4.06
N TRP A 99 -1.49 -15.76 -4.22
CA TRP A 99 -2.12 -15.75 -5.53
C TRP A 99 -1.87 -14.46 -6.29
N ALA A 100 -2.04 -13.31 -5.63
CA ALA A 100 -1.80 -12.02 -6.28
C ALA A 100 -0.32 -11.83 -6.64
N THR A 101 0.60 -12.28 -5.78
CA THR A 101 2.04 -12.30 -6.10
C THR A 101 2.35 -13.19 -7.29
N GLY A 102 1.69 -14.35 -7.41
CA GLY A 102 1.83 -15.23 -8.58
C GLY A 102 1.43 -14.52 -9.89
N PHE A 103 0.32 -13.78 -9.90
CA PHE A 103 -0.08 -12.96 -11.04
C PHE A 103 0.92 -11.84 -11.33
N ALA A 104 1.37 -11.12 -10.29
CA ALA A 104 2.36 -10.06 -10.40
C ALA A 104 3.68 -10.57 -11.02
N GLN A 105 4.19 -11.71 -10.55
CA GLN A 105 5.39 -12.34 -11.10
C GLN A 105 5.22 -12.84 -12.53
N ALA A 106 4.01 -13.23 -12.90
CA ALA A 106 3.68 -13.63 -14.27
C ALA A 106 3.42 -12.43 -15.20
N GLY A 107 3.42 -11.19 -14.68
CA GLY A 107 3.10 -9.99 -15.45
C GLY A 107 1.67 -9.98 -16.00
N LYS A 108 0.71 -10.50 -15.22
CA LYS A 108 -0.67 -10.67 -15.64
C LYS A 108 -1.62 -9.88 -14.77
N ASP A 109 -2.57 -9.21 -15.40
CA ASP A 109 -3.71 -8.63 -14.71
C ASP A 109 -4.56 -9.73 -14.06
N ILE A 110 -5.23 -9.41 -12.94
CA ILE A 110 -6.28 -10.28 -12.40
C ILE A 110 -7.60 -9.83 -13.03
N ILE A 111 -8.09 -10.60 -13.99
CA ILE A 111 -9.37 -10.32 -14.66
C ILE A 111 -10.55 -10.74 -13.78
N ALA A 112 -11.63 -9.98 -13.83
CA ALA A 112 -12.86 -10.32 -13.10
C ALA A 112 -13.57 -11.50 -13.77
N LEU A 113 -13.34 -12.72 -13.26
CA LEU A 113 -13.95 -13.95 -13.77
C LEU A 113 -15.28 -14.29 -13.07
N GLY A 114 -15.66 -13.57 -12.03
CA GLY A 114 -16.85 -13.83 -11.27
C GLY A 114 -17.37 -12.61 -10.52
N THR A 115 -18.61 -12.70 -10.06
CA THR A 115 -19.33 -11.61 -9.39
C THR A 115 -18.67 -11.17 -8.09
N THR A 116 -18.14 -12.10 -7.31
CA THR A 116 -17.46 -11.78 -6.04
C THR A 116 -16.30 -10.80 -6.21
N GLN A 117 -15.50 -10.95 -7.27
CA GLN A 117 -14.45 -9.98 -7.58
C GLN A 117 -15.05 -8.67 -8.12
N ALA A 118 -16.07 -8.77 -8.98
CA ALA A 118 -16.73 -7.62 -9.58
C ALA A 118 -17.45 -6.72 -8.55
N ASP A 119 -17.79 -7.26 -7.37
CA ASP A 119 -18.35 -6.48 -6.26
C ASP A 119 -17.34 -5.47 -5.66
N TYR A 120 -16.05 -5.72 -5.85
CA TYR A 120 -14.97 -4.89 -5.28
C TYR A 120 -14.13 -4.15 -6.33
N PHE A 121 -14.08 -4.67 -7.55
CA PHE A 121 -13.23 -4.13 -8.62
C PHE A 121 -14.05 -3.94 -9.90
N ASP A 122 -14.16 -2.72 -10.37
CA ASP A 122 -14.80 -2.41 -11.64
C ASP A 122 -13.81 -2.65 -12.79
N GLY A 123 -13.61 -3.92 -13.11
CA GLY A 123 -12.69 -4.37 -14.13
C GLY A 123 -11.55 -5.23 -13.61
N ALA A 124 -10.48 -5.31 -14.37
CA ALA A 124 -9.29 -6.06 -14.00
C ALA A 124 -8.42 -5.27 -13.00
N VAL A 125 -7.79 -5.98 -12.04
CA VAL A 125 -6.70 -5.42 -11.24
C VAL A 125 -5.46 -5.34 -12.15
N PRO A 126 -4.96 -4.14 -12.48
CA PRO A 126 -3.88 -4.00 -13.45
C PRO A 126 -2.54 -4.48 -12.91
N CYS A 127 -1.72 -5.07 -13.78
CA CYS A 127 -0.31 -5.34 -13.52
C CYS A 127 0.52 -4.26 -14.22
N THR A 128 1.44 -3.63 -13.51
CA THR A 128 2.32 -2.61 -14.07
C THR A 128 3.26 -3.18 -15.14
N ARG A 129 3.89 -2.31 -15.94
CA ARG A 129 5.05 -2.68 -16.73
C ARG A 129 6.22 -3.13 -15.85
N PHE A 130 7.23 -3.74 -16.46
CA PHE A 130 8.54 -3.87 -15.81
C PHE A 130 9.11 -2.50 -15.44
N MET A 131 9.74 -2.43 -14.29
CA MET A 131 10.59 -1.30 -13.94
C MET A 131 11.89 -1.35 -14.74
N THR A 132 12.43 -0.19 -15.09
CA THR A 132 13.74 -0.10 -15.75
C THR A 132 14.87 -0.37 -14.76
N ASP A 133 16.05 -0.66 -15.27
CA ASP A 133 17.26 -0.86 -14.46
C ASP A 133 17.58 0.39 -13.60
N GLU A 134 17.34 1.59 -14.13
CA GLU A 134 17.55 2.86 -13.44
C GLU A 134 16.56 3.02 -12.28
N GLU A 135 15.28 2.70 -12.49
CA GLU A 135 14.24 2.73 -11.45
C GLU A 135 14.56 1.72 -10.32
N ILE A 136 14.99 0.50 -10.69
CA ILE A 136 15.34 -0.55 -9.73
C ILE A 136 16.60 -0.17 -8.91
N LYS A 137 17.60 0.45 -9.53
CA LYS A 137 18.86 0.85 -8.86
C LYS A 137 18.75 2.18 -8.12
N GLY A 138 17.73 2.96 -8.41
CA GLY A 138 17.45 4.27 -7.82
C GLY A 138 16.66 4.19 -6.52
N SER A 139 15.64 5.01 -6.39
CA SER A 139 14.69 5.02 -5.27
C SER A 139 13.57 4.02 -5.54
N TYR A 140 13.87 2.73 -5.40
CA TYR A 140 13.02 1.61 -5.81
C TYR A 140 11.56 1.75 -5.33
N GLU A 141 11.35 2.06 -4.07
CA GLU A 141 10.02 2.15 -3.48
C GLU A 141 9.24 3.37 -4.03
N LEU A 142 9.91 4.50 -4.23
CA LEU A 142 9.31 5.68 -4.87
C LEU A 142 8.94 5.37 -6.33
N GLU A 143 9.86 4.78 -7.08
CA GLU A 143 9.61 4.41 -8.49
C GLU A 143 8.50 3.34 -8.60
N THR A 144 8.39 2.44 -7.62
CA THR A 144 7.27 1.50 -7.52
C THR A 144 5.92 2.24 -7.43
N GLY A 145 5.82 3.26 -6.58
CA GLY A 145 4.61 4.09 -6.50
C GLY A 145 4.30 4.80 -7.81
N LYS A 146 5.32 5.42 -8.44
CA LYS A 146 5.16 6.11 -9.73
C LYS A 146 4.72 5.20 -10.86
N VAL A 147 5.27 3.99 -10.96
CA VAL A 147 4.90 3.02 -12.01
C VAL A 147 3.44 2.59 -11.87
N ILE A 148 2.93 2.47 -10.64
CA ILE A 148 1.50 2.18 -10.41
C ILE A 148 0.64 3.36 -10.85
N VAL A 149 0.98 4.58 -10.44
CA VAL A 149 0.25 5.80 -10.84
C VAL A 149 0.27 5.96 -12.37
N GLU A 150 1.42 5.75 -13.01
CA GLU A 150 1.56 5.75 -14.48
C GLU A 150 0.61 4.75 -15.14
N GLU A 151 0.51 3.54 -14.62
CA GLU A 151 -0.32 2.47 -15.18
C GLU A 151 -1.81 2.85 -15.13
N PHE A 152 -2.26 3.44 -14.01
CA PHE A 152 -3.64 3.94 -13.87
C PHE A 152 -3.95 5.07 -14.84
N GLN A 153 -3.04 6.05 -14.95
CA GLN A 153 -3.18 7.15 -15.89
C GLN A 153 -3.20 6.69 -17.35
N LYS A 154 -2.27 5.80 -17.72
CA LYS A 154 -2.15 5.28 -19.08
C LYS A 154 -3.35 4.46 -19.53
N ARG A 155 -3.96 3.70 -18.62
CA ARG A 155 -5.14 2.87 -18.90
C ARG A 155 -6.46 3.61 -18.61
N GLU A 156 -6.41 4.85 -18.15
CA GLU A 156 -7.58 5.64 -17.76
C GLU A 156 -8.43 4.92 -16.70
N ILE A 157 -7.75 4.24 -15.75
CA ILE A 157 -8.40 3.52 -14.65
C ILE A 157 -8.66 4.50 -13.50
N ASP A 158 -9.90 4.51 -13.03
CA ASP A 158 -10.26 5.25 -11.83
C ASP A 158 -9.81 4.47 -10.58
N PRO A 159 -8.89 5.02 -9.76
CA PRO A 159 -8.42 4.36 -8.55
C PRO A 159 -9.53 4.15 -7.51
N GLU A 160 -10.61 4.93 -7.55
CA GLU A 160 -11.75 4.73 -6.65
C GLU A 160 -12.62 3.52 -7.06
N ARG A 161 -12.54 3.08 -8.31
CA ARG A 161 -13.30 1.94 -8.84
C ARG A 161 -12.49 0.66 -8.90
N VAL A 162 -11.17 0.76 -9.01
CA VAL A 162 -10.23 -0.38 -9.00
C VAL A 162 -9.20 -0.16 -7.89
N PRO A 163 -9.54 -0.51 -6.63
CA PRO A 163 -8.70 -0.18 -5.47
C PRO A 163 -7.52 -1.13 -5.27
N GLY A 164 -6.74 -1.37 -6.30
CA GLY A 164 -5.55 -2.21 -6.21
C GLY A 164 -4.79 -2.35 -7.52
N ALA A 165 -3.52 -2.70 -7.40
CA ALA A 165 -2.61 -2.95 -8.51
C ALA A 165 -1.65 -4.09 -8.18
N LEU A 166 -1.05 -4.66 -9.22
CA LEU A 166 0.06 -5.58 -9.12
C LEU A 166 1.33 -4.90 -9.64
N VAL A 167 2.39 -4.94 -8.86
CA VAL A 167 3.72 -4.51 -9.32
C VAL A 167 4.36 -5.69 -10.03
N HIS A 168 4.67 -5.54 -11.31
CA HIS A 168 5.30 -6.61 -12.10
C HIS A 168 6.55 -7.15 -11.41
N SER A 169 6.65 -8.48 -11.32
CA SER A 169 7.73 -9.22 -10.65
C SER A 169 7.82 -9.05 -9.13
N HIS A 170 6.88 -8.34 -8.47
CA HIS A 170 6.91 -8.09 -7.03
C HIS A 170 5.66 -8.66 -6.34
N GLY A 171 4.59 -7.88 -6.24
CA GLY A 171 3.39 -8.27 -5.49
C GLY A 171 2.27 -7.23 -5.58
N PRO A 172 1.17 -7.45 -4.84
CA PRO A 172 0.02 -6.57 -4.86
C PRO A 172 0.17 -5.38 -3.91
N VAL A 173 -0.40 -4.25 -4.32
CA VAL A 173 -0.74 -3.13 -3.44
C VAL A 173 -2.23 -2.88 -3.59
N SER A 174 -2.93 -2.69 -2.49
CA SER A 174 -4.32 -2.27 -2.47
C SER A 174 -4.51 -1.06 -1.57
N TYR A 175 -5.64 -0.39 -1.72
CA TYR A 175 -5.93 0.82 -0.96
C TYR A 175 -7.43 0.97 -0.72
N THR A 176 -7.77 1.83 0.24
CA THR A 176 -9.15 2.10 0.63
C THR A 176 -9.49 3.55 0.41
N HIS A 177 -10.79 3.82 0.11
CA HIS A 177 -11.30 5.17 0.00
C HIS A 177 -11.54 5.77 1.38
N LEU A 178 -11.48 7.10 1.46
CA LEU A 178 -12.03 7.84 2.58
C LEU A 178 -13.55 7.63 2.55
N ARG A 179 -14.09 6.86 3.50
CA ARG A 179 -15.55 6.83 3.66
C ARG A 179 -15.98 8.13 4.32
N ALA A 180 -16.82 8.90 3.62
CA ALA A 180 -17.60 9.94 4.27
C ALA A 180 -18.50 9.25 5.32
N HIS A 181 -18.31 9.57 6.57
CA HIS A 181 -19.20 9.16 7.67
C HIS A 181 -20.38 10.11 7.77
#